data_050b9b72a10d2f292046f2988624713d
#
_entry.id   050b9b72a10d2f292046f2988624713d
#
_cell.length_a   1.000
_cell.length_b   1.000
_cell.length_c   1.000
_cell.angle_alpha   90.00
_cell.angle_beta   90.00
_cell.angle_gamma   90.00
#
_symmetry.space_group_name_H-M   'P 1'
#
loop_
_entity.id
_entity.type
_entity.pdbx_description
1 polymer ?
#
loop_
_entity_poly.entity_id
_entity_poly.type
_entity_poly.pdbx_seq_one_letter_code
_entity_poly.pdbx_strand_id
1 'polypeptide(L)'
;VCVRLARNLFKTSDFIQCRRVILAVSGGSDSLALLFLVKEYLETLSAPLEIIAVTVDHQLRKESAREAETVAKICRSHHIKHITVRWEGKKPKTHIASSARVARYNLLVQEAQKQGASLIMTGHTLNDQVETYQMRSQRLQKRRGLLDDDASVMRDGFSAGGFAGAWRGEVGAMGDEDHAKETRKNITEKNDGVLYERGLSCIPREALLHRKIRLIRPLLGVKRQTLRNYLSIQGKMWIDDPTNEDRNFERVRVRQSLSSQKLADIAQKINQAALQRRQHAQNIADLILALDIRVQYGRCFIKKPASLLHKNACFPFVVGLFAVLMGGGFYLLPSKKLSMLVQKLCLHSSEKQRFTYAGCVIEYNKDGIALWREGRNMKEALVGTEETLIWDGRYKITNHGSEAIKVGAANLEQLKSLLKNSNFNLEKPHFPSLQSLLMISNDKGYDIPELISQAIIHKNVIIKRIMAPFDWLSSREDAALVNVVEPFFNLEVKR
;
A
#
# COMPACT_ATOMS: atom_id res chain seq x y z
N VAL A 1 -35.19 -9.86 -15.23
CA VAL A 1 -34.45 -8.64 -14.82
C VAL A 1 -33.21 -9.04 -14.01
N CYS A 2 -33.30 -9.98 -13.07
CA CYS A 2 -32.22 -10.36 -12.16
C CYS A 2 -31.01 -11.01 -12.86
N VAL A 3 -31.22 -12.00 -13.73
CA VAL A 3 -30.16 -12.65 -14.51
C VAL A 3 -29.42 -11.67 -15.42
N ARG A 4 -30.13 -10.65 -15.96
CA ARG A 4 -29.49 -9.61 -16.76
C ARG A 4 -28.59 -8.70 -15.92
N LEU A 5 -28.93 -8.42 -14.66
CA LEU A 5 -28.09 -7.66 -13.75
C LEU A 5 -26.79 -8.44 -13.44
N ALA A 6 -26.91 -9.72 -13.06
CA ALA A 6 -25.75 -10.56 -12.77
C ALA A 6 -24.77 -10.66 -13.97
N ARG A 7 -25.27 -10.90 -15.17
CA ARG A 7 -24.45 -10.99 -16.39
C ARG A 7 -23.65 -9.72 -16.70
N ASN A 8 -24.14 -8.55 -16.34
CA ASN A 8 -23.46 -7.28 -16.60
C ASN A 8 -22.38 -6.94 -15.53
N LEU A 9 -22.43 -7.57 -14.36
CA LEU A 9 -21.55 -7.27 -13.24
C LEU A 9 -20.29 -8.14 -13.22
N PHE A 10 -20.40 -9.37 -13.70
CA PHE A 10 -19.31 -10.33 -13.70
C PHE A 10 -18.80 -10.59 -15.12
N LYS A 11 -17.51 -10.89 -15.18
CA LYS A 11 -16.83 -11.33 -16.40
C LYS A 11 -16.36 -12.75 -16.20
N THR A 12 -16.35 -13.55 -17.25
CA THR A 12 -15.75 -14.91 -17.20
C THR A 12 -14.30 -14.85 -16.72
N SER A 13 -13.58 -13.77 -17.09
CA SER A 13 -12.21 -13.51 -16.63
C SER A 13 -12.07 -13.28 -15.11
N ASP A 14 -13.16 -12.93 -14.43
CA ASP A 14 -13.12 -12.77 -12.97
C ASP A 14 -12.87 -14.12 -12.27
N PHE A 15 -13.31 -15.23 -12.91
CA PHE A 15 -13.27 -16.58 -12.35
C PHE A 15 -12.22 -17.49 -12.99
N ILE A 16 -11.34 -16.96 -13.84
CA ILE A 16 -10.25 -17.75 -14.46
C ILE A 16 -9.39 -18.41 -13.38
N GLN A 17 -9.11 -19.70 -13.56
CA GLN A 17 -8.31 -20.53 -12.65
C GLN A 17 -8.86 -20.60 -11.22
N CYS A 18 -10.15 -20.33 -11.03
CA CYS A 18 -10.81 -20.46 -9.73
C CYS A 18 -11.61 -21.75 -9.65
N ARG A 19 -11.39 -22.56 -8.62
CA ARG A 19 -12.27 -23.67 -8.23
C ARG A 19 -13.20 -23.26 -7.08
N ARG A 20 -12.76 -22.31 -6.28
CA ARG A 20 -13.47 -21.78 -5.09
C ARG A 20 -13.38 -20.27 -5.04
N VAL A 21 -14.47 -19.62 -4.67
CA VAL A 21 -14.52 -18.18 -4.41
C VAL A 21 -14.94 -17.92 -2.98
N ILE A 22 -14.20 -17.07 -2.28
CA ILE A 22 -14.59 -16.54 -0.97
C ILE A 22 -15.45 -15.29 -1.19
N LEU A 23 -16.65 -15.28 -0.66
CA LEU A 23 -17.49 -14.09 -0.60
C LEU A 23 -17.50 -13.56 0.83
N ALA A 24 -17.06 -12.30 1.01
CA ALA A 24 -17.11 -11.64 2.31
C ALA A 24 -18.54 -11.16 2.58
N VAL A 25 -19.24 -11.83 3.47
CA VAL A 25 -20.66 -11.57 3.78
C VAL A 25 -20.81 -11.09 5.21
N SER A 26 -21.27 -9.84 5.38
CA SER A 26 -21.51 -9.24 6.70
C SER A 26 -22.98 -9.29 7.15
N GLY A 27 -23.88 -9.77 6.29
CA GLY A 27 -25.31 -9.74 6.52
C GLY A 27 -26.03 -8.48 6.03
N GLY A 28 -25.31 -7.40 5.76
CA GLY A 28 -25.89 -6.18 5.18
C GLY A 28 -26.31 -6.36 3.72
N SER A 29 -27.22 -5.48 3.24
CA SER A 29 -27.82 -5.55 1.91
C SER A 29 -26.80 -5.72 0.77
N ASP A 30 -25.69 -4.98 0.81
CA ASP A 30 -24.70 -4.99 -0.27
C ASP A 30 -23.97 -6.34 -0.37
N SER A 31 -23.63 -6.93 0.77
CA SER A 31 -22.92 -8.22 0.85
C SER A 31 -23.82 -9.41 0.55
N LEU A 32 -25.09 -9.37 0.95
CA LEU A 32 -26.08 -10.40 0.60
C LEU A 32 -26.49 -10.32 -0.87
N ALA A 33 -26.63 -9.11 -1.43
CA ALA A 33 -26.85 -8.97 -2.86
C ALA A 33 -25.68 -9.54 -3.66
N LEU A 34 -24.43 -9.30 -3.23
CA LEU A 34 -23.26 -9.94 -3.86
C LEU A 34 -23.38 -11.46 -3.85
N LEU A 35 -23.74 -12.05 -2.71
CA LEU A 35 -23.84 -13.50 -2.53
C LEU A 35 -24.83 -14.10 -3.54
N PHE A 36 -26.04 -13.54 -3.65
CA PHE A 36 -27.06 -14.06 -4.54
C PHE A 36 -26.75 -13.80 -6.01
N LEU A 37 -26.22 -12.61 -6.35
CA LEU A 37 -25.82 -12.30 -7.73
C LEU A 37 -24.68 -13.18 -8.22
N VAL A 38 -23.70 -13.50 -7.38
CA VAL A 38 -22.64 -14.46 -7.73
C VAL A 38 -23.21 -15.84 -7.93
N LYS A 39 -24.12 -16.29 -7.04
CA LYS A 39 -24.79 -17.60 -7.19
C LYS A 39 -25.54 -17.68 -8.51
N GLU A 40 -26.39 -16.71 -8.84
CA GLU A 40 -27.11 -16.65 -10.10
C GLU A 40 -26.20 -16.64 -11.33
N TYR A 41 -25.07 -15.91 -11.25
CA TYR A 41 -24.11 -15.88 -12.34
C TYR A 41 -23.43 -17.23 -12.55
N LEU A 42 -23.00 -17.88 -11.47
CA LEU A 42 -22.31 -19.18 -11.56
C LEU A 42 -23.22 -20.31 -12.05
N GLU A 43 -24.53 -20.23 -11.77
CA GLU A 43 -25.52 -21.15 -12.32
C GLU A 43 -25.64 -21.05 -13.86
N THR A 44 -25.18 -19.94 -14.45
CA THR A 44 -25.10 -19.77 -15.92
C THR A 44 -23.81 -20.33 -16.54
N LEU A 45 -22.82 -20.70 -15.73
CA LEU A 45 -21.54 -21.25 -16.19
C LEU A 45 -21.58 -22.77 -16.25
N SER A 46 -20.94 -23.34 -17.26
CA SER A 46 -20.86 -24.79 -17.44
C SER A 46 -19.90 -25.47 -16.47
N ALA A 47 -19.03 -24.74 -15.77
CA ALA A 47 -18.04 -25.28 -14.86
C ALA A 47 -18.48 -25.13 -13.40
N PRO A 48 -18.41 -26.19 -12.57
CA PRO A 48 -18.74 -26.12 -11.16
C PRO A 48 -17.70 -25.25 -10.42
N LEU A 49 -18.16 -24.20 -9.73
CA LEU A 49 -17.36 -23.34 -8.90
C LEU A 49 -18.01 -23.25 -7.52
N GLU A 50 -17.25 -23.60 -6.48
CA GLU A 50 -17.74 -23.61 -5.11
C GLU A 50 -17.74 -22.20 -4.52
N ILE A 51 -18.89 -21.76 -4.00
CA ILE A 51 -19.02 -20.54 -3.22
C ILE A 51 -18.81 -20.86 -1.74
N ILE A 52 -17.93 -20.10 -1.09
CA ILE A 52 -17.74 -20.13 0.36
C ILE A 52 -18.01 -18.73 0.89
N ALA A 53 -19.13 -18.56 1.59
CA ALA A 53 -19.44 -17.32 2.29
C ALA A 53 -18.65 -17.24 3.58
N VAL A 54 -17.92 -16.14 3.80
CA VAL A 54 -17.14 -15.93 5.01
C VAL A 54 -17.61 -14.66 5.71
N THR A 55 -18.03 -14.82 6.98
CA THR A 55 -18.37 -13.71 7.86
C THR A 55 -17.22 -13.45 8.82
N VAL A 56 -16.75 -12.21 8.88
CA VAL A 56 -15.72 -11.78 9.85
C VAL A 56 -16.41 -11.16 11.05
N ASP A 57 -16.40 -11.88 12.16
CA ASP A 57 -16.84 -11.36 13.45
C ASP A 57 -15.69 -10.58 14.12
N HIS A 58 -15.84 -9.26 14.14
CA HIS A 58 -14.83 -8.36 14.73
C HIS A 58 -14.84 -8.37 16.26
N GLN A 59 -15.88 -8.95 16.89
CA GLN A 59 -16.06 -8.95 18.35
C GLN A 59 -16.00 -7.54 18.97
N LEU A 60 -16.47 -6.53 18.25
CA LEU A 60 -16.53 -5.14 18.71
C LEU A 60 -17.88 -4.79 19.34
N ARG A 61 -18.93 -5.58 19.07
CA ARG A 61 -20.30 -5.42 19.57
C ARG A 61 -20.82 -6.77 20.03
N LYS A 62 -21.72 -6.77 21.01
CA LYS A 62 -22.35 -8.00 21.55
C LYS A 62 -23.21 -8.72 20.49
N GLU A 63 -23.79 -7.96 19.57
CA GLU A 63 -24.70 -8.44 18.54
C GLU A 63 -23.98 -9.14 17.37
N SER A 64 -22.65 -8.91 17.20
CA SER A 64 -21.90 -9.40 16.02
C SER A 64 -21.94 -10.93 15.87
N ALA A 65 -21.94 -11.67 16.97
CA ALA A 65 -22.07 -13.13 16.94
C ALA A 65 -23.46 -13.59 16.44
N ARG A 66 -24.54 -12.89 16.85
CA ARG A 66 -25.91 -13.17 16.41
C ARG A 66 -26.10 -12.81 14.94
N GLU A 67 -25.50 -11.72 14.48
CA GLU A 67 -25.48 -11.33 13.07
C GLU A 67 -24.82 -12.41 12.21
N ALA A 68 -23.65 -12.92 12.64
CA ALA A 68 -22.94 -14.00 11.96
C ALA A 68 -23.76 -15.30 11.90
N GLU A 69 -24.49 -15.64 12.98
CA GLU A 69 -25.39 -16.79 13.00
C GLU A 69 -26.56 -16.62 12.04
N THR A 70 -27.11 -15.42 11.94
CA THR A 70 -28.18 -15.10 10.97
C THR A 70 -27.71 -15.30 9.54
N VAL A 71 -26.49 -14.85 9.21
CA VAL A 71 -25.89 -15.11 7.89
C VAL A 71 -25.68 -16.61 7.66
N ALA A 72 -25.25 -17.36 8.69
CA ALA A 72 -25.10 -18.81 8.59
C ALA A 72 -26.44 -19.50 8.27
N LYS A 73 -27.53 -19.08 8.89
CA LYS A 73 -28.90 -19.60 8.60
C LYS A 73 -29.30 -19.30 7.15
N ILE A 74 -29.09 -18.07 6.67
CA ILE A 74 -29.35 -17.68 5.28
C ILE A 74 -28.54 -18.55 4.33
N CYS A 75 -27.26 -18.72 4.55
CA CYS A 75 -26.40 -19.55 3.69
C CYS A 75 -26.86 -21.00 3.67
N ARG A 76 -27.21 -21.57 4.82
CA ARG A 76 -27.72 -22.95 4.94
C ARG A 76 -29.00 -23.16 4.15
N SER A 77 -29.97 -22.24 4.24
CA SER A 77 -31.25 -22.32 3.49
C SER A 77 -31.05 -22.23 1.97
N HIS A 78 -29.90 -21.76 1.50
CA HIS A 78 -29.52 -21.67 0.09
C HIS A 78 -28.45 -22.65 -0.36
N HIS A 79 -28.12 -23.65 0.50
CA HIS A 79 -27.08 -24.66 0.24
C HIS A 79 -25.71 -24.05 -0.07
N ILE A 80 -25.34 -22.93 0.60
CA ILE A 80 -24.07 -22.26 0.46
C ILE A 80 -23.22 -22.58 1.71
N LYS A 81 -21.99 -23.02 1.48
CA LYS A 81 -21.02 -23.23 2.56
C LYS A 81 -20.72 -21.89 3.25
N HIS A 82 -20.81 -21.86 4.58
CA HIS A 82 -20.57 -20.67 5.38
C HIS A 82 -19.54 -20.92 6.47
N ILE A 83 -18.65 -19.96 6.69
CA ILE A 83 -17.62 -19.99 7.72
C ILE A 83 -17.62 -18.64 8.44
N THR A 84 -17.62 -18.67 9.77
CA THR A 84 -17.40 -17.49 10.59
C THR A 84 -15.97 -17.49 11.10
N VAL A 85 -15.21 -16.43 10.79
CA VAL A 85 -13.87 -16.19 11.33
C VAL A 85 -13.90 -15.05 12.33
N ARG A 86 -13.14 -15.18 13.42
CA ARG A 86 -13.17 -14.21 14.52
C ARG A 86 -11.88 -13.43 14.60
N TRP A 87 -11.99 -12.12 14.84
CA TRP A 87 -10.84 -11.30 15.18
C TRP A 87 -10.53 -11.46 16.66
N GLU A 88 -9.61 -12.34 16.98
CA GLU A 88 -9.19 -12.64 18.35
C GLU A 88 -8.16 -11.64 18.89
N GLY A 89 -7.92 -11.69 20.21
CA GLY A 89 -6.92 -10.89 20.90
C GLY A 89 -7.37 -9.47 21.27
N LYS A 90 -6.43 -8.70 21.86
CA LYS A 90 -6.68 -7.36 22.38
C LYS A 90 -6.92 -6.36 21.25
N LYS A 91 -8.03 -5.65 21.32
CA LYS A 91 -8.40 -4.63 20.33
C LYS A 91 -7.64 -3.32 20.59
N PRO A 92 -7.18 -2.62 19.55
CA PRO A 92 -6.54 -1.30 19.72
C PRO A 92 -7.54 -0.29 20.25
N LYS A 93 -7.08 0.61 21.12
CA LYS A 93 -7.92 1.70 21.67
C LYS A 93 -8.12 2.85 20.69
N THR A 94 -7.20 3.03 19.75
CA THR A 94 -7.22 4.09 18.74
C THR A 94 -7.20 3.47 17.33
N HIS A 95 -7.67 4.23 16.33
CA HIS A 95 -7.71 3.77 14.93
C HIS A 95 -8.45 2.43 14.72
N ILE A 96 -9.47 2.16 15.51
CA ILE A 96 -10.22 0.90 15.53
C ILE A 96 -10.70 0.51 14.11
N ALA A 97 -11.28 1.45 13.37
CA ALA A 97 -11.81 1.18 12.03
C ALA A 97 -10.73 0.74 11.02
N SER A 98 -9.55 1.35 11.06
CA SER A 98 -8.44 0.95 10.19
C SER A 98 -7.86 -0.41 10.59
N SER A 99 -7.72 -0.67 11.88
CA SER A 99 -7.26 -1.95 12.40
C SER A 99 -8.24 -3.07 12.11
N ALA A 100 -9.55 -2.83 12.28
CA ALA A 100 -10.60 -3.78 11.92
C ALA A 100 -10.59 -4.10 10.42
N ARG A 101 -10.31 -3.09 9.56
CA ARG A 101 -10.16 -3.32 8.12
C ARG A 101 -8.95 -4.21 7.80
N VAL A 102 -7.82 -3.99 8.43
CA VAL A 102 -6.63 -4.83 8.26
C VAL A 102 -6.90 -6.26 8.74
N ALA A 103 -7.47 -6.41 9.94
CA ALA A 103 -7.83 -7.71 10.50
C ALA A 103 -8.80 -8.47 9.59
N ARG A 104 -9.83 -7.79 9.05
CA ARG A 104 -10.79 -8.39 8.10
C ARG A 104 -10.09 -9.02 6.91
N TYR A 105 -9.24 -8.27 6.22
CA TYR A 105 -8.58 -8.80 5.03
C TYR A 105 -7.57 -9.90 5.36
N ASN A 106 -6.85 -9.80 6.47
CA ASN A 106 -5.94 -10.85 6.91
C ASN A 106 -6.69 -12.16 7.20
N LEU A 107 -7.80 -12.09 7.92
CA LEU A 107 -8.65 -13.26 8.21
C LEU A 107 -9.25 -13.87 6.93
N LEU A 108 -9.72 -13.02 6.01
CA LEU A 108 -10.23 -13.49 4.72
C LEU A 108 -9.14 -14.17 3.88
N VAL A 109 -7.92 -13.65 3.88
CA VAL A 109 -6.78 -14.24 3.17
C VAL A 109 -6.38 -15.58 3.80
N GLN A 110 -6.29 -15.64 5.14
CA GLN A 110 -5.99 -16.89 5.85
C GLN A 110 -7.03 -17.96 5.53
N GLU A 111 -8.32 -17.60 5.56
CA GLU A 111 -9.38 -18.55 5.23
C GLU A 111 -9.36 -18.95 3.75
N ALA A 112 -9.10 -18.02 2.84
CA ALA A 112 -8.94 -18.33 1.42
C ALA A 112 -7.81 -19.35 1.18
N GLN A 113 -6.66 -19.15 1.83
CA GLN A 113 -5.53 -20.08 1.75
C GLN A 113 -5.89 -21.46 2.30
N LYS A 114 -6.56 -21.52 3.45
CA LYS A 114 -7.02 -22.75 4.09
C LYS A 114 -8.00 -23.53 3.20
N GLN A 115 -8.89 -22.83 2.49
CA GLN A 115 -9.87 -23.42 1.59
C GLN A 115 -9.31 -23.66 0.17
N GLY A 116 -8.07 -23.29 -0.12
CA GLY A 116 -7.48 -23.38 -1.47
C GLY A 116 -8.17 -22.45 -2.48
N ALA A 117 -8.71 -21.31 -2.02
CA ALA A 117 -9.34 -20.31 -2.88
C ALA A 117 -8.34 -19.23 -3.28
N SER A 118 -8.33 -18.88 -4.57
CA SER A 118 -7.47 -17.83 -5.14
C SER A 118 -8.18 -16.49 -5.33
N LEU A 119 -9.49 -16.44 -5.05
CA LEU A 119 -10.35 -15.29 -5.28
C LEU A 119 -11.19 -14.96 -4.06
N ILE A 120 -11.16 -13.68 -3.68
CA ILE A 120 -12.07 -13.08 -2.68
C ILE A 120 -12.92 -12.02 -3.40
N MET A 121 -14.22 -11.97 -3.12
CA MET A 121 -15.09 -10.88 -3.57
C MET A 121 -15.72 -10.16 -2.38
N THR A 122 -15.91 -8.84 -2.51
CA THR A 122 -16.54 -8.00 -1.47
C THR A 122 -17.60 -7.07 -2.06
N GLY A 123 -18.67 -6.81 -1.30
CA GLY A 123 -19.84 -6.06 -1.70
C GLY A 123 -19.69 -4.53 -1.63
N HIS A 124 -18.55 -3.95 -2.04
CA HIS A 124 -18.41 -2.50 -2.11
C HIS A 124 -19.20 -1.95 -3.32
N THR A 125 -19.91 -0.84 -3.11
CA THR A 125 -20.85 -0.23 -4.05
C THR A 125 -20.37 1.10 -4.60
N LEU A 126 -21.13 1.68 -5.53
CA LEU A 126 -20.91 3.05 -6.02
C LEU A 126 -20.99 4.07 -4.88
N ASN A 127 -21.89 3.87 -3.91
CA ASN A 127 -21.98 4.73 -2.74
C ASN A 127 -20.68 4.76 -1.95
N ASP A 128 -20.03 3.59 -1.74
CA ASP A 128 -18.73 3.50 -1.05
C ASP A 128 -17.62 4.23 -1.80
N GLN A 129 -17.64 4.17 -3.14
CA GLN A 129 -16.71 4.91 -3.99
C GLN A 129 -16.85 6.42 -3.78
N VAL A 130 -18.09 6.92 -3.91
CA VAL A 130 -18.39 8.36 -3.83
C VAL A 130 -18.14 8.90 -2.42
N GLU A 131 -18.54 8.17 -1.37
CA GLU A 131 -18.24 8.51 0.02
C GLU A 131 -16.72 8.63 0.22
N THR A 132 -15.96 7.67 -0.29
CA THR A 132 -14.48 7.67 -0.19
C THR A 132 -13.85 8.85 -0.93
N TYR A 133 -14.34 9.16 -2.14
CA TYR A 133 -13.89 10.31 -2.93
C TYR A 133 -14.13 11.61 -2.18
N GLN A 134 -15.35 11.82 -1.68
CA GLN A 134 -15.74 13.06 -0.99
C GLN A 134 -14.88 13.31 0.25
N MET A 135 -14.69 12.28 1.11
CA MET A 135 -13.82 12.39 2.28
C MET A 135 -12.37 12.73 1.91
N ARG A 136 -11.83 12.11 0.85
CA ARG A 136 -10.45 12.36 0.41
C ARG A 136 -10.30 13.75 -0.19
N SER A 137 -11.24 14.16 -1.03
CA SER A 137 -11.27 15.48 -1.65
C SER A 137 -11.35 16.60 -0.61
N GLN A 138 -12.23 16.48 0.39
CA GLN A 138 -12.33 17.45 1.50
C GLN A 138 -11.03 17.55 2.31
N ARG A 139 -10.36 16.43 2.58
CA ARG A 139 -9.07 16.43 3.27
C ARG A 139 -7.97 17.11 2.44
N LEU A 140 -7.98 16.93 1.12
CA LEU A 140 -7.04 17.62 0.22
C LEU A 140 -7.31 19.13 0.19
N GLN A 141 -8.57 19.55 0.09
CA GLN A 141 -8.95 20.96 0.13
C GLN A 141 -8.54 21.63 1.45
N LYS A 142 -8.83 21.01 2.61
CA LYS A 142 -8.38 21.51 3.91
C LYS A 142 -6.86 21.65 3.99
N ARG A 143 -6.09 20.71 3.43
CA ARG A 143 -4.63 20.80 3.41
C ARG A 143 -4.12 21.88 2.47
N ARG A 144 -4.82 22.21 1.39
CA ARG A 144 -4.49 23.32 0.48
C ARG A 144 -4.85 24.67 1.15
N GLY A 145 -6.05 24.82 1.71
CA GLY A 145 -6.45 26.04 2.41
C GLY A 145 -5.54 26.41 3.61
N LEU A 146 -5.09 25.42 4.39
CA LEU A 146 -4.10 25.65 5.45
C LEU A 146 -2.72 26.11 4.92
N LEU A 147 -2.41 25.88 3.65
CA LEU A 147 -1.16 26.32 3.02
C LEU A 147 -1.26 27.74 2.49
N ASP A 148 -2.45 28.16 2.05
CA ASP A 148 -2.72 29.52 1.62
C ASP A 148 -2.76 30.46 2.84
N ASP A 149 -3.28 30.01 3.99
CA ASP A 149 -3.25 30.74 5.26
C ASP A 149 -1.82 30.87 5.82
N ASP A 150 -1.00 29.81 5.79
CA ASP A 150 0.43 29.86 6.19
C ASP A 150 1.26 30.77 5.27
N ALA A 151 0.93 30.83 3.98
CA ALA A 151 1.59 31.71 3.02
C ALA A 151 1.21 33.17 3.22
N SER A 152 0.02 33.49 3.73
CA SER A 152 -0.42 34.84 4.10
C SER A 152 0.19 35.29 5.42
N VAL A 153 0.34 34.37 6.40
CA VAL A 153 0.95 34.65 7.71
C VAL A 153 2.47 34.87 7.61
N MET A 154 3.15 34.31 6.59
CA MET A 154 4.57 34.60 6.36
C MET A 154 4.82 35.97 5.74
N ARG A 155 3.77 36.72 5.35
CA ARG A 155 3.91 38.12 4.89
C ARG A 155 3.83 39.16 6.01
N ASP A 156 3.21 38.82 7.13
CA ASP A 156 3.03 39.73 8.23
C ASP A 156 3.47 39.13 9.57
N GLY A 157 4.72 39.38 9.96
CA GLY A 157 5.09 39.34 11.37
C GLY A 157 5.91 38.18 11.88
N PHE A 158 7.20 38.38 11.84
CA PHE A 158 8.15 37.71 12.73
C PHE A 158 7.88 38.19 14.17
N SER A 159 7.27 37.38 15.03
CA SER A 159 7.48 37.43 16.47
C SER A 159 7.25 36.07 17.14
N ALA A 160 8.32 35.59 17.66
CA ALA A 160 8.64 34.69 18.75
C ALA A 160 7.53 33.84 19.41
N GLY A 161 7.78 32.50 19.46
CA GLY A 161 7.21 31.62 20.48
C GLY A 161 7.32 30.15 20.20
N GLY A 162 8.45 29.52 20.54
CA GLY A 162 8.52 28.17 21.08
C GLY A 162 8.45 26.97 20.15
N PHE A 163 9.56 26.55 19.64
CA PHE A 163 10.23 25.26 19.71
C PHE A 163 11.51 25.30 18.86
N ALA A 164 12.55 25.90 19.45
CA ALA A 164 13.91 25.90 18.91
C ALA A 164 14.70 24.77 19.57
N GLY A 165 15.10 23.80 18.76
CA GLY A 165 16.05 22.75 19.11
C GLY A 165 16.93 22.44 17.91
N ALA A 166 18.10 23.13 17.90
CA ALA A 166 19.34 22.77 17.22
C ALA A 166 19.35 22.52 15.70
N TRP A 167 19.73 23.58 14.96
CA TRP A 167 20.77 23.49 13.89
C TRP A 167 21.21 24.90 13.54
N ARG A 168 22.27 25.37 14.19
CA ARG A 168 23.08 26.52 13.72
C ARG A 168 24.30 25.93 13.06
N GLY A 169 24.44 26.13 11.77
CA GLY A 169 25.64 25.99 10.98
C GLY A 169 25.71 27.23 10.11
N GLU A 170 26.69 28.08 10.33
CA GLU A 170 26.96 29.31 9.62
C GLU A 170 27.09 29.09 8.11
N VAL A 171 26.42 29.89 7.32
CA VAL A 171 26.68 30.05 5.90
C VAL A 171 26.89 31.52 5.60
N GLY A 172 28.13 31.81 5.21
CA GLY A 172 28.55 33.12 4.70
C GLY A 172 27.79 33.52 3.45
N ALA A 173 27.57 34.79 3.33
CA ALA A 173 26.73 35.50 2.36
C ALA A 173 27.40 35.65 0.98
N MET A 174 26.50 35.99 0.03
CA MET A 174 26.61 36.75 -1.20
C MET A 174 26.61 35.96 -2.52
N GLY A 175 25.54 36.21 -3.28
CA GLY A 175 25.48 36.06 -4.73
C GLY A 175 24.19 35.47 -5.28
N ASP A 176 23.36 36.32 -5.93
CA ASP A 176 22.22 35.94 -6.80
C ASP A 176 20.89 35.49 -6.17
N GLU A 177 20.29 36.33 -5.34
CA GLU A 177 18.88 36.14 -4.92
C GLU A 177 17.83 36.28 -6.05
N ASP A 178 18.11 37.10 -7.07
CA ASP A 178 17.13 37.35 -8.13
C ASP A 178 17.04 36.24 -9.18
N HIS A 179 18.16 35.61 -9.53
CA HIS A 179 18.13 34.41 -10.39
C HIS A 179 17.47 33.21 -9.73
N ALA A 180 17.64 33.05 -8.43
CA ALA A 180 16.98 32.01 -7.64
C ALA A 180 15.46 32.23 -7.51
N LYS A 181 15.00 33.49 -7.44
CA LYS A 181 13.57 33.85 -7.41
C LYS A 181 12.89 33.61 -8.78
N GLU A 182 13.56 33.95 -9.87
CA GLU A 182 13.03 33.74 -11.22
C GLU A 182 13.00 32.27 -11.60
N THR A 183 14.01 31.49 -11.21
CA THR A 183 14.02 30.02 -11.35
C THR A 183 12.94 29.37 -10.48
N ARG A 184 12.69 29.86 -9.24
CA ARG A 184 11.60 29.39 -8.38
C ARG A 184 10.23 29.68 -9.00
N LYS A 185 10.02 30.86 -9.58
CA LYS A 185 8.76 31.25 -10.22
C LYS A 185 8.48 30.42 -11.47
N ASN A 186 9.49 30.21 -12.31
CA ASN A 186 9.38 29.40 -13.53
C ASN A 186 9.20 27.89 -13.26
N ILE A 187 9.72 27.37 -12.14
CA ILE A 187 9.53 25.96 -11.75
C ILE A 187 8.13 25.76 -11.14
N THR A 188 7.61 26.72 -10.38
CA THR A 188 6.24 26.66 -9.87
C THR A 188 5.21 26.85 -10.96
N GLU A 189 5.38 27.79 -11.88
CA GLU A 189 4.43 28.06 -12.98
C GLU A 189 4.42 26.98 -14.07
N LYS A 190 5.54 26.27 -14.33
CA LYS A 190 5.59 25.11 -15.25
C LYS A 190 5.16 23.79 -14.63
N ASN A 191 5.17 23.66 -13.31
CA ASN A 191 4.74 22.46 -12.58
C ASN A 191 3.33 22.57 -11.97
N ASP A 192 2.57 23.62 -12.24
CA ASP A 192 1.13 23.71 -11.96
C ASP A 192 0.29 22.74 -12.87
N GLY A 193 0.94 21.90 -13.65
CA GLY A 193 0.36 20.68 -14.17
C GLY A 193 -0.04 19.79 -13.00
N VAL A 194 -1.32 19.82 -12.69
CA VAL A 194 -2.11 19.00 -11.74
C VAL A 194 -1.28 17.86 -11.16
N LEU A 195 -0.68 18.10 -9.99
CA LEU A 195 -0.02 17.04 -9.20
C LEU A 195 -1.02 15.91 -9.03
N TYR A 196 -0.76 14.80 -9.70
CA TYR A 196 -1.62 13.65 -9.73
C TYR A 196 -1.90 13.12 -8.32
N GLU A 197 -3.16 13.22 -7.88
CA GLU A 197 -3.59 12.75 -6.57
C GLU A 197 -4.08 11.30 -6.65
N ARG A 198 -3.15 10.36 -6.54
CA ARG A 198 -3.38 8.92 -6.60
C ARG A 198 -4.56 8.44 -5.76
N GLY A 199 -4.81 9.11 -4.62
CA GLY A 199 -5.91 8.78 -3.71
C GLY A 199 -7.31 8.97 -4.29
N LEU A 200 -7.48 9.83 -5.29
CA LEU A 200 -8.80 10.15 -5.88
C LEU A 200 -9.33 9.04 -6.79
N SER A 201 -8.52 8.08 -7.21
CA SER A 201 -9.00 6.85 -7.88
C SER A 201 -9.79 5.91 -6.95
N CYS A 202 -9.87 6.22 -5.67
CA CYS A 202 -10.64 5.56 -4.61
C CYS A 202 -10.40 4.05 -4.46
N ILE A 203 -11.46 3.24 -4.55
CA ILE A 203 -11.40 1.79 -4.32
C ILE A 203 -11.20 1.10 -5.67
N PRO A 204 -10.11 0.33 -5.89
CA PRO A 204 -9.93 -0.40 -7.14
C PRO A 204 -10.93 -1.54 -7.28
N ARG A 205 -11.40 -1.80 -8.51
CA ARG A 205 -12.25 -2.97 -8.78
C ARG A 205 -11.50 -4.27 -8.51
N GLU A 206 -10.22 -4.32 -8.90
CA GLU A 206 -9.37 -5.47 -8.75
C GLU A 206 -8.07 -5.12 -8.03
N ALA A 207 -7.65 -5.96 -7.12
CA ALA A 207 -6.40 -5.85 -6.38
C ALA A 207 -5.86 -7.23 -6.03
N LEU A 208 -4.58 -7.30 -5.64
CA LEU A 208 -3.98 -8.47 -5.02
C LEU A 208 -3.80 -8.21 -3.52
N LEU A 209 -4.24 -9.14 -2.70
CA LEU A 209 -3.97 -9.18 -1.26
C LEU A 209 -2.74 -10.05 -1.02
N HIS A 210 -1.80 -9.52 -0.24
CA HIS A 210 -0.51 -10.16 0.04
C HIS A 210 0.18 -10.71 -1.22
N ARG A 211 -0.06 -10.05 -2.37
CA ARG A 211 0.45 -10.41 -3.70
C ARG A 211 0.08 -11.83 -4.18
N LYS A 212 -0.92 -12.46 -3.57
CA LYS A 212 -1.31 -13.85 -3.84
C LYS A 212 -2.78 -14.03 -4.16
N ILE A 213 -3.65 -13.40 -3.39
CA ILE A 213 -5.09 -13.63 -3.48
C ILE A 213 -5.73 -12.47 -4.26
N ARG A 214 -6.44 -12.79 -5.32
CA ARG A 214 -7.20 -11.79 -6.08
C ARG A 214 -8.37 -11.29 -5.25
N LEU A 215 -8.55 -9.98 -5.23
CA LEU A 215 -9.68 -9.32 -4.59
C LEU A 215 -10.47 -8.57 -5.66
N ILE A 216 -11.73 -8.94 -5.87
CA ILE A 216 -12.61 -8.30 -6.84
C ILE A 216 -13.81 -7.68 -6.14
N ARG A 217 -14.21 -6.50 -6.61
CA ARG A 217 -15.34 -5.72 -6.11
C ARG A 217 -16.29 -5.43 -7.29
N PRO A 218 -17.17 -6.38 -7.62
CA PRO A 218 -17.95 -6.28 -8.84
C PRO A 218 -19.05 -5.22 -8.77
N LEU A 219 -19.48 -4.83 -7.57
CA LEU A 219 -20.62 -3.91 -7.35
C LEU A 219 -20.23 -2.42 -7.32
N LEU A 220 -18.97 -2.05 -7.58
CA LEU A 220 -18.49 -0.65 -7.50
C LEU A 220 -19.19 0.33 -8.44
N GLY A 221 -19.84 -0.15 -9.49
CA GLY A 221 -20.68 0.66 -10.39
C GLY A 221 -22.17 0.67 -10.05
N VAL A 222 -22.58 -0.05 -9.00
CA VAL A 222 -24.01 -0.25 -8.66
C VAL A 222 -24.39 0.60 -7.46
N LYS A 223 -25.53 1.30 -7.55
CA LYS A 223 -26.11 2.05 -6.44
C LYS A 223 -26.65 1.08 -5.37
N ARG A 224 -26.42 1.37 -4.09
CA ARG A 224 -26.93 0.58 -2.96
C ARG A 224 -28.44 0.35 -3.05
N GLN A 225 -29.21 1.37 -3.46
CA GLN A 225 -30.67 1.23 -3.61
C GLN A 225 -31.06 0.19 -4.65
N THR A 226 -30.31 0.07 -5.75
CA THR A 226 -30.55 -0.97 -6.76
C THR A 226 -30.36 -2.38 -6.17
N LEU A 227 -29.39 -2.57 -5.28
CA LEU A 227 -29.16 -3.84 -4.60
C LEU A 227 -30.25 -4.16 -3.58
N ARG A 228 -30.71 -3.16 -2.84
CA ARG A 228 -31.87 -3.31 -1.92
C ARG A 228 -33.13 -3.69 -2.68
N ASN A 229 -33.43 -3.01 -3.79
CA ASN A 229 -34.57 -3.33 -4.66
C ASN A 229 -34.46 -4.77 -5.21
N TYR A 230 -33.26 -5.19 -5.64
CA TYR A 230 -33.01 -6.56 -6.08
C TYR A 230 -33.35 -7.59 -4.99
N LEU A 231 -32.87 -7.39 -3.76
CA LEU A 231 -33.17 -8.28 -2.63
C LEU A 231 -34.65 -8.29 -2.28
N SER A 232 -35.31 -7.13 -2.25
CA SER A 232 -36.76 -7.01 -1.96
C SER A 232 -37.64 -7.74 -2.98
N ILE A 233 -37.32 -7.63 -4.27
CA ILE A 233 -38.02 -8.35 -5.35
C ILE A 233 -37.89 -9.87 -5.17
N GLN A 234 -36.78 -10.34 -4.63
CA GLN A 234 -36.56 -11.75 -4.36
C GLN A 234 -37.05 -12.21 -2.96
N GLY A 235 -37.68 -11.35 -2.20
CA GLY A 235 -38.13 -11.65 -0.84
C GLY A 235 -37.00 -11.95 0.13
N LYS A 236 -35.77 -11.42 -0.12
CA LYS A 236 -34.62 -11.64 0.74
C LYS A 236 -34.50 -10.54 1.78
N MET A 237 -34.34 -10.94 3.02
CA MET A 237 -34.11 -10.03 4.14
C MET A 237 -32.61 -9.80 4.36
N TRP A 238 -32.25 -8.65 4.91
CA TRP A 238 -30.86 -8.30 5.28
C TRP A 238 -30.86 -7.69 6.68
N ILE A 239 -29.67 -7.56 7.25
CA ILE A 239 -29.42 -6.94 8.54
C ILE A 239 -29.07 -5.47 8.30
N ASP A 240 -29.86 -4.55 8.86
CA ASP A 240 -29.51 -3.13 8.92
C ASP A 240 -28.78 -2.84 10.24
N ASP A 241 -27.52 -2.43 10.16
CA ASP A 241 -26.71 -2.04 11.30
C ASP A 241 -27.06 -0.62 11.74
N PRO A 242 -27.53 -0.40 12.98
CA PRO A 242 -27.90 0.93 13.48
C PRO A 242 -26.78 1.95 13.40
N THR A 243 -25.51 1.53 13.47
CA THR A 243 -24.37 2.43 13.34
C THR A 243 -24.24 3.07 11.95
N ASN A 244 -24.95 2.55 10.95
CA ASN A 244 -25.03 3.15 9.61
C ASN A 244 -25.78 4.49 9.58
N GLU A 245 -26.50 4.86 10.63
CA GLU A 245 -27.25 6.12 10.77
C GLU A 245 -26.60 7.09 11.77
N ASP A 246 -25.58 6.64 12.51
CA ASP A 246 -24.89 7.46 13.50
C ASP A 246 -24.06 8.58 12.86
N ARG A 247 -24.55 9.83 13.02
CA ARG A 247 -23.92 11.06 12.49
C ARG A 247 -22.56 11.41 13.12
N ASN A 248 -22.16 10.76 14.20
CA ASN A 248 -20.81 10.92 14.74
C ASN A 248 -19.73 10.45 13.75
N PHE A 249 -20.07 9.51 12.87
CA PHE A 249 -19.14 9.04 11.83
C PHE A 249 -19.15 9.98 10.61
N GLU A 250 -17.95 10.44 10.20
CA GLU A 250 -17.73 11.29 9.01
C GLU A 250 -18.43 10.70 7.76
N ARG A 251 -18.34 9.38 7.60
CA ARG A 251 -18.89 8.66 6.46
C ARG A 251 -20.43 8.74 6.39
N VAL A 252 -21.10 8.71 7.52
CA VAL A 252 -22.56 8.86 7.59
C VAL A 252 -23.00 10.27 7.20
N ARG A 253 -22.29 11.28 7.71
CA ARG A 253 -22.55 12.69 7.34
C ARG A 253 -22.38 12.93 5.83
N VAL A 254 -21.31 12.38 5.25
CA VAL A 254 -21.06 12.46 3.80
C VAL A 254 -22.16 11.77 3.03
N ARG A 255 -22.57 10.55 3.42
CA ARG A 255 -23.65 9.79 2.77
C ARG A 255 -24.95 10.58 2.72
N GLN A 256 -25.33 11.22 3.80
CA GLN A 256 -26.57 12.00 3.90
C GLN A 256 -26.55 13.29 3.05
N SER A 257 -25.37 13.81 2.70
CA SER A 257 -25.22 15.02 1.87
C SER A 257 -25.21 14.75 0.36
N LEU A 258 -25.26 13.48 -0.08
CA LEU A 258 -25.12 13.09 -1.47
C LEU A 258 -26.48 12.96 -2.16
N SER A 259 -26.72 13.77 -3.19
CA SER A 259 -27.84 13.63 -4.12
C SER A 259 -27.51 12.63 -5.25
N SER A 260 -28.55 12.14 -5.95
CA SER A 260 -28.36 11.21 -7.08
C SER A 260 -27.53 11.81 -8.22
N GLN A 261 -27.64 13.12 -8.46
CA GLN A 261 -26.83 13.82 -9.45
C GLN A 261 -25.34 13.86 -9.05
N LYS A 262 -25.06 14.24 -7.80
CA LYS A 262 -23.70 14.23 -7.25
C LYS A 262 -23.03 12.84 -7.31
N LEU A 263 -23.80 11.77 -7.11
CA LEU A 263 -23.30 10.40 -7.25
C LEU A 263 -22.77 10.14 -8.68
N ALA A 264 -23.52 10.56 -9.72
CA ALA A 264 -23.11 10.35 -11.10
C ALA A 264 -21.87 11.19 -11.47
N ASP A 265 -21.86 12.47 -11.09
CA ASP A 265 -20.76 13.39 -11.39
C ASP A 265 -19.45 12.94 -10.72
N ILE A 266 -19.53 12.50 -9.46
CA ILE A 266 -18.36 12.01 -8.73
C ILE A 266 -17.89 10.66 -9.29
N ALA A 267 -18.80 9.78 -9.69
CA ALA A 267 -18.45 8.51 -10.33
C ALA A 267 -17.63 8.74 -11.61
N GLN A 268 -17.98 9.72 -12.43
CA GLN A 268 -17.20 10.07 -13.61
C GLN A 268 -15.79 10.57 -13.24
N LYS A 269 -15.68 11.43 -12.23
CA LYS A 269 -14.36 11.91 -11.71
C LYS A 269 -13.49 10.77 -11.20
N ILE A 270 -14.08 9.78 -10.49
CA ILE A 270 -13.35 8.62 -10.01
C ILE A 270 -12.82 7.77 -11.17
N ASN A 271 -13.66 7.52 -12.19
CA ASN A 271 -13.24 6.76 -13.37
C ASN A 271 -12.10 7.45 -14.12
N GLN A 272 -12.18 8.76 -14.28
CA GLN A 272 -11.11 9.56 -14.88
C GLN A 272 -9.82 9.48 -14.04
N ALA A 273 -9.92 9.62 -12.73
CA ALA A 273 -8.77 9.50 -11.83
C ALA A 273 -8.14 8.09 -11.85
N ALA A 274 -8.95 7.03 -12.03
CA ALA A 274 -8.44 5.67 -12.16
C ALA A 274 -7.69 5.46 -13.47
N LEU A 275 -8.18 6.02 -14.58
CA LEU A 275 -7.48 6.01 -15.86
C LEU A 275 -6.15 6.78 -15.80
N GLN A 276 -6.17 7.97 -15.21
CA GLN A 276 -4.96 8.78 -15.00
C GLN A 276 -3.93 8.03 -14.14
N ARG A 277 -4.38 7.35 -13.08
CA ARG A 277 -3.49 6.53 -12.23
C ARG A 277 -2.82 5.41 -13.02
N ARG A 278 -3.57 4.71 -13.86
CA ARG A 278 -3.02 3.64 -14.69
C ARG A 278 -1.99 4.19 -15.67
N GLN A 279 -2.31 5.29 -16.38
CA GLN A 279 -1.39 5.91 -17.32
C GLN A 279 -0.13 6.41 -16.63
N HIS A 280 -0.27 7.04 -15.47
CA HIS A 280 0.87 7.52 -14.69
C HIS A 280 1.76 6.36 -14.19
N ALA A 281 1.16 5.28 -13.72
CA ALA A 281 1.90 4.08 -13.33
C ALA A 281 2.66 3.47 -14.52
N GLN A 282 2.05 3.45 -15.71
CA GLN A 282 2.73 3.00 -16.94
C GLN A 282 3.90 3.92 -17.30
N ASN A 283 3.69 5.24 -17.30
CA ASN A 283 4.76 6.20 -17.62
C ASN A 283 5.96 6.10 -16.68
N ILE A 284 5.70 5.86 -15.38
CA ILE A 284 6.77 5.61 -14.40
C ILE A 284 7.46 4.28 -14.69
N ALA A 285 6.72 3.23 -15.02
CA ALA A 285 7.27 1.92 -15.36
C ALA A 285 8.18 2.01 -16.60
N ASP A 286 7.72 2.67 -17.66
CA ASP A 286 8.48 2.88 -18.89
C ASP A 286 9.78 3.66 -18.62
N LEU A 287 9.72 4.68 -17.76
CA LEU A 287 10.90 5.41 -17.35
C LEU A 287 11.89 4.55 -16.56
N ILE A 288 11.41 3.70 -15.63
CA ILE A 288 12.25 2.78 -14.87
C ILE A 288 12.98 1.81 -15.81
N LEU A 289 12.31 1.29 -16.85
CA LEU A 289 12.92 0.41 -17.84
C LEU A 289 13.97 1.13 -18.71
N ALA A 290 13.79 2.43 -18.94
CA ALA A 290 14.73 3.24 -19.72
C ALA A 290 15.97 3.69 -18.91
N LEU A 291 15.92 3.61 -17.58
CA LEU A 291 17.00 4.02 -16.69
C LEU A 291 17.95 2.85 -16.35
N ASP A 292 19.25 3.14 -16.23
CA ASP A 292 20.21 2.20 -15.64
C ASP A 292 20.09 2.27 -14.11
N ILE A 293 19.23 1.40 -13.57
CA ILE A 293 18.97 1.27 -12.12
C ILE A 293 19.55 -0.06 -11.63
N ARG A 294 20.29 -0.01 -10.53
CA ARG A 294 20.86 -1.20 -9.88
C ARG A 294 20.52 -1.19 -8.40
N VAL A 295 19.99 -2.29 -7.91
CA VAL A 295 19.72 -2.50 -6.47
C VAL A 295 20.52 -3.70 -6.01
N GLN A 296 21.56 -3.46 -5.24
CA GLN A 296 22.45 -4.49 -4.74
C GLN A 296 23.02 -4.08 -3.39
N TYR A 297 23.24 -5.03 -2.50
CA TYR A 297 23.94 -4.85 -1.22
C TYR A 297 23.40 -3.67 -0.39
N GLY A 298 22.06 -3.58 -0.29
CA GLY A 298 21.42 -2.52 0.45
C GLY A 298 21.45 -1.13 -0.20
N ARG A 299 21.96 -1.02 -1.44
CA ARG A 299 22.08 0.24 -2.18
C ARG A 299 21.31 0.19 -3.49
N CYS A 300 20.52 1.22 -3.77
CA CYS A 300 19.98 1.51 -5.10
C CYS A 300 20.85 2.59 -5.74
N PHE A 301 21.18 2.45 -7.01
CA PHE A 301 21.91 3.44 -7.79
C PHE A 301 21.20 3.70 -9.12
N ILE A 302 20.90 4.96 -9.41
CA ILE A 302 20.28 5.44 -10.65
C ILE A 302 21.32 6.26 -11.40
N LYS A 303 21.80 5.74 -12.53
CA LYS A 303 22.90 6.35 -13.29
C LYS A 303 22.45 7.57 -14.11
N LYS A 304 23.27 8.61 -14.15
CA LYS A 304 23.11 9.82 -14.98
C LYS A 304 21.71 10.47 -14.97
N PRO A 305 21.13 10.80 -13.83
CA PRO A 305 19.77 11.35 -13.78
C PRO A 305 19.69 12.87 -14.05
N ALA A 306 20.80 13.62 -14.04
CA ALA A 306 20.81 15.08 -14.04
C ALA A 306 20.02 15.73 -15.20
N SER A 307 20.13 15.16 -16.43
CA SER A 307 19.39 15.65 -17.58
C SER A 307 17.90 15.34 -17.55
N LEU A 308 17.45 14.43 -16.69
CA LEU A 308 16.07 13.96 -16.61
C LEU A 308 15.24 14.71 -15.57
N LEU A 309 15.88 15.29 -14.55
CA LEU A 309 15.20 16.05 -13.47
C LEU A 309 14.31 17.18 -14.02
N HIS A 310 14.77 17.86 -15.05
CA HIS A 310 14.07 18.98 -15.67
C HIS A 310 13.23 18.61 -16.89
N LYS A 311 13.44 17.41 -17.47
CA LYS A 311 12.82 17.01 -18.73
C LYS A 311 11.69 15.99 -18.57
N ASN A 312 11.66 15.21 -17.47
CA ASN A 312 10.69 14.16 -17.29
C ASN A 312 9.91 14.31 -15.98
N ALA A 313 8.63 14.62 -16.08
CA ALA A 313 7.73 14.81 -14.94
C ALA A 313 7.57 13.54 -14.05
N CYS A 314 7.87 12.34 -14.58
CA CYS A 314 7.80 11.09 -13.81
C CYS A 314 9.08 10.80 -13.00
N PHE A 315 10.21 11.47 -13.31
CA PHE A 315 11.48 11.18 -12.64
C PHE A 315 11.45 11.33 -11.11
N PRO A 316 10.84 12.39 -10.54
CA PRO A 316 10.70 12.52 -9.09
C PRO A 316 9.92 11.37 -8.45
N PHE A 317 8.95 10.82 -9.17
CA PHE A 317 8.18 9.66 -8.70
C PHE A 317 9.03 8.41 -8.67
N VAL A 318 9.95 8.21 -9.64
CA VAL A 318 10.92 7.11 -9.62
C VAL A 318 11.81 7.22 -8.38
N VAL A 319 12.45 8.38 -8.16
CA VAL A 319 13.32 8.58 -6.99
C VAL A 319 12.54 8.40 -5.69
N GLY A 320 11.34 8.99 -5.59
CA GLY A 320 10.47 8.87 -4.42
C GLY A 320 10.03 7.43 -4.14
N LEU A 321 9.75 6.66 -5.18
CA LEU A 321 9.40 5.25 -5.08
C LEU A 321 10.56 4.43 -4.52
N PHE A 322 11.75 4.53 -5.13
CA PHE A 322 12.92 3.82 -4.65
C PHE A 322 13.33 4.28 -3.25
N ALA A 323 13.20 5.56 -2.91
CA ALA A 323 13.44 6.06 -1.56
C ALA A 323 12.53 5.38 -0.52
N VAL A 324 11.23 5.23 -0.82
CA VAL A 324 10.29 4.53 0.06
C VAL A 324 10.63 3.05 0.18
N LEU A 325 10.94 2.37 -0.92
CA LEU A 325 11.26 0.94 -0.92
C LEU A 325 12.58 0.62 -0.21
N MET A 326 13.60 1.46 -0.41
CA MET A 326 14.88 1.33 0.29
C MET A 326 14.77 1.73 1.76
N GLY A 327 13.92 2.70 2.08
CA GLY A 327 13.67 3.19 3.44
C GLY A 327 12.73 2.34 4.29
N GLY A 328 12.06 1.33 3.70
CA GLY A 328 11.10 0.46 4.40
C GLY A 328 9.74 1.12 4.68
N GLY A 329 9.38 2.15 3.90
CA GLY A 329 8.10 2.85 4.07
C GLY A 329 6.91 2.02 3.61
N PHE A 330 5.82 2.03 4.39
CA PHE A 330 4.57 1.32 4.06
C PHE A 330 3.66 2.06 3.07
N TYR A 331 3.92 3.33 2.82
CA TYR A 331 3.10 4.18 1.94
C TYR A 331 3.97 4.94 0.96
N LEU A 332 3.50 5.04 -0.27
CA LEU A 332 4.12 5.92 -1.26
C LEU A 332 4.01 7.38 -0.85
N LEU A 333 4.97 8.19 -1.29
CA LEU A 333 5.02 9.59 -0.94
C LEU A 333 3.80 10.35 -1.48
N PRO A 334 3.12 11.16 -0.65
CA PRO A 334 2.10 12.07 -1.13
C PRO A 334 2.72 13.20 -1.96
N SER A 335 1.94 13.83 -2.85
CA SER A 335 2.36 14.85 -3.80
C SER A 335 3.18 15.99 -3.17
N LYS A 336 2.77 16.51 -2.00
CA LYS A 336 3.53 17.52 -1.26
C LYS A 336 4.95 17.08 -0.92
N LYS A 337 5.12 15.83 -0.48
CA LYS A 337 6.45 15.29 -0.17
C LYS A 337 7.27 15.08 -1.42
N LEU A 338 6.66 14.68 -2.53
CA LEU A 338 7.35 14.59 -3.83
C LEU A 338 7.82 15.96 -4.31
N SER A 339 7.00 17.01 -4.20
CA SER A 339 7.41 18.38 -4.55
C SER A 339 8.62 18.84 -3.71
N MET A 340 8.63 18.56 -2.41
CA MET A 340 9.80 18.86 -1.57
C MET A 340 11.05 18.05 -1.99
N LEU A 341 10.89 16.81 -2.41
CA LEU A 341 11.98 16.00 -2.93
C LEU A 341 12.55 16.61 -4.22
N VAL A 342 11.67 17.02 -5.15
CA VAL A 342 12.06 17.72 -6.38
C VAL A 342 12.88 18.98 -6.08
N GLN A 343 12.38 19.83 -5.18
CA GLN A 343 13.09 21.05 -4.78
C GLN A 343 14.50 20.74 -4.23
N LYS A 344 14.63 19.71 -3.39
CA LYS A 344 15.95 19.30 -2.86
C LYS A 344 16.87 18.78 -3.94
N LEU A 345 16.35 18.06 -4.94
CA LEU A 345 17.15 17.54 -6.05
C LEU A 345 17.56 18.62 -7.06
N CYS A 346 16.73 19.68 -7.23
CA CYS A 346 16.97 20.75 -8.20
C CYS A 346 17.88 21.88 -7.66
N LEU A 347 17.90 22.11 -6.34
CA LEU A 347 18.61 23.25 -5.75
C LEU A 347 20.15 23.19 -5.89
N HIS A 348 20.73 22.02 -6.18
CA HIS A 348 22.18 21.81 -6.13
C HIS A 348 22.67 20.85 -7.22
N SER A 349 22.74 21.31 -8.44
CA SER A 349 23.06 20.45 -9.60
C SER A 349 24.56 20.16 -9.80
N SER A 350 25.47 20.87 -9.12
CA SER A 350 26.92 20.81 -9.41
C SER A 350 27.76 20.12 -8.30
N GLU A 351 27.25 20.00 -7.09
CA GLU A 351 28.01 19.45 -5.98
C GLU A 351 27.38 18.18 -5.41
N LYS A 352 28.21 17.35 -4.77
CA LYS A 352 27.76 16.14 -4.07
C LYS A 352 26.85 16.53 -2.90
N GLN A 353 25.59 16.13 -2.97
CA GLN A 353 24.58 16.40 -1.95
C GLN A 353 24.16 15.11 -1.26
N ARG A 354 23.94 15.17 0.05
CA ARG A 354 23.41 14.06 0.84
C ARG A 354 22.34 14.55 1.82
N PHE A 355 21.20 13.89 1.82
CA PHE A 355 20.11 14.19 2.75
C PHE A 355 19.29 12.93 3.03
N THR A 356 18.52 12.94 4.13
CA THR A 356 17.62 11.85 4.50
C THR A 356 16.19 12.18 4.10
N TYR A 357 15.51 11.19 3.48
CA TYR A 357 14.13 11.32 3.07
C TYR A 357 13.42 9.96 3.09
N ALA A 358 12.20 9.90 3.68
CA ALA A 358 11.41 8.67 3.79
C ALA A 358 12.16 7.48 4.43
N GLY A 359 13.02 7.71 5.41
CA GLY A 359 13.84 6.68 6.04
C GLY A 359 15.01 6.20 5.17
N CYS A 360 15.26 6.88 4.07
CA CYS A 360 16.31 6.59 3.11
C CYS A 360 17.31 7.75 3.05
N VAL A 361 18.61 7.45 2.99
CA VAL A 361 19.64 8.42 2.64
C VAL A 361 19.68 8.52 1.11
N ILE A 362 19.61 9.73 0.60
CA ILE A 362 19.72 10.05 -0.82
C ILE A 362 21.03 10.83 -1.01
N GLU A 363 21.92 10.30 -1.82
CA GLU A 363 23.15 10.95 -2.21
C GLU A 363 23.13 11.20 -3.71
N TYR A 364 23.27 12.45 -4.09
CA TYR A 364 23.25 12.88 -5.47
C TYR A 364 24.64 13.44 -5.86
N ASN A 365 25.14 13.08 -7.02
CA ASN A 365 26.36 13.60 -7.61
C ASN A 365 26.29 13.56 -9.14
N LYS A 366 27.37 13.97 -9.84
CA LYS A 366 27.47 13.97 -11.30
C LYS A 366 27.27 12.60 -11.96
N ASP A 367 27.52 11.51 -11.25
CA ASP A 367 27.44 10.15 -11.78
C ASP A 367 26.03 9.56 -11.63
N GLY A 368 25.24 10.05 -10.65
CA GLY A 368 23.90 9.57 -10.42
C GLY A 368 23.35 9.82 -9.02
N ILE A 369 22.26 9.12 -8.71
CA ILE A 369 21.62 9.12 -7.40
C ILE A 369 21.82 7.78 -6.76
N ALA A 370 22.37 7.78 -5.55
CA ALA A 370 22.48 6.61 -4.69
C ALA A 370 21.48 6.72 -3.52
N LEU A 371 20.77 5.61 -3.23
CA LEU A 371 19.78 5.53 -2.18
C LEU A 371 20.06 4.30 -1.31
N TRP A 372 19.99 4.47 0.02
CA TRP A 372 20.11 3.35 0.98
C TRP A 372 19.36 3.65 2.26
N ARG A 373 19.03 2.62 3.02
CA ARG A 373 18.31 2.77 4.29
C ARG A 373 19.13 3.59 5.29
N GLU A 374 18.50 4.57 5.92
CA GLU A 374 19.11 5.33 7.02
C GLU A 374 19.39 4.42 8.22
N GLY A 375 20.62 4.52 8.81
CA GLY A 375 21.05 3.66 9.90
C GLY A 375 20.33 3.82 11.23
N ARG A 376 19.47 4.86 11.37
CA ARG A 376 18.72 5.12 12.61
C ARG A 376 17.45 4.28 12.70
N ASN A 377 17.05 3.95 13.95
CA ASN A 377 15.76 3.30 14.25
C ASN A 377 15.55 1.89 13.65
N MET A 378 16.60 1.20 13.27
CA MET A 378 16.50 -0.23 12.93
C MET A 378 16.59 -1.04 14.23
N LYS A 379 15.41 -1.42 14.76
CA LYS A 379 15.32 -2.13 16.03
C LYS A 379 15.62 -3.61 15.86
N GLU A 380 16.30 -4.17 16.82
CA GLU A 380 16.42 -5.63 16.96
C GLU A 380 15.10 -6.24 17.39
N ALA A 381 14.84 -7.47 16.97
CA ALA A 381 13.67 -8.23 17.35
C ALA A 381 14.00 -9.72 17.45
N LEU A 382 13.19 -10.45 18.21
CA LEU A 382 13.21 -11.92 18.26
C LEU A 382 12.06 -12.45 17.39
N VAL A 383 12.35 -13.54 16.68
CA VAL A 383 11.35 -14.27 15.88
C VAL A 383 11.32 -15.71 16.44
N GLY A 384 10.24 -16.03 17.11
CA GLY A 384 10.02 -17.36 17.69
C GLY A 384 9.82 -18.43 16.61
N THR A 385 9.77 -19.70 17.06
CA THR A 385 9.46 -20.84 16.19
C THR A 385 8.06 -20.69 15.61
N GLU A 386 7.91 -20.96 14.32
CA GLU A 386 6.67 -20.81 13.53
C GLU A 386 6.12 -19.37 13.49
N GLU A 387 6.92 -18.40 13.88
CA GLU A 387 6.54 -16.98 13.79
C GLU A 387 6.96 -16.35 12.46
N THR A 388 6.18 -15.34 12.06
CA THR A 388 6.48 -14.46 10.92
C THR A 388 6.56 -13.02 11.40
N LEU A 389 7.66 -12.36 11.09
CA LEU A 389 7.92 -10.95 11.37
C LEU A 389 8.18 -10.17 10.08
N ILE A 390 7.64 -8.95 10.00
CA ILE A 390 8.11 -7.94 9.02
C ILE A 390 9.11 -7.05 9.73
N TRP A 391 10.38 -7.17 9.37
CA TRP A 391 11.45 -6.37 9.94
C TRP A 391 11.75 -5.14 9.07
N ASP A 392 11.78 -3.98 9.72
CA ASP A 392 12.11 -2.68 9.12
C ASP A 392 11.31 -2.32 7.85
N GLY A 393 10.11 -2.93 7.67
CA GLY A 393 9.27 -2.74 6.48
C GLY A 393 9.89 -3.25 5.17
N ARG A 394 11.05 -3.92 5.22
CA ARG A 394 11.79 -4.38 4.04
C ARG A 394 11.90 -5.89 3.92
N TYR A 395 11.85 -6.62 5.01
CA TYR A 395 12.04 -8.07 5.03
C TYR A 395 10.89 -8.76 5.75
N LYS A 396 10.34 -9.78 5.14
CA LYS A 396 9.44 -10.73 5.77
C LYS A 396 10.25 -11.99 6.13
N ILE A 397 10.27 -12.31 7.39
CA ILE A 397 11.07 -13.41 7.95
C ILE A 397 10.10 -14.40 8.57
N THR A 398 10.15 -15.66 8.15
CA THR A 398 9.38 -16.76 8.76
C THR A 398 10.36 -17.78 9.29
N ASN A 399 10.29 -18.05 10.57
CA ASN A 399 11.17 -19.00 11.25
C ASN A 399 10.46 -20.34 11.44
N HIS A 400 10.80 -21.32 10.64
CA HIS A 400 10.40 -22.73 10.80
C HIS A 400 11.46 -23.58 11.52
N GLY A 401 12.45 -22.92 12.13
CA GLY A 401 13.47 -23.59 12.92
C GLY A 401 12.98 -23.99 14.31
N SER A 402 13.76 -24.79 15.01
CA SER A 402 13.45 -25.26 16.36
C SER A 402 13.79 -24.25 17.47
N GLU A 403 14.49 -23.17 17.14
CA GLU A 403 14.97 -22.16 18.08
C GLU A 403 14.55 -20.76 17.65
N ALA A 404 14.36 -19.85 18.60
CA ALA A 404 14.16 -18.44 18.30
C ALA A 404 15.42 -17.82 17.68
N ILE A 405 15.23 -16.90 16.77
CA ILE A 405 16.31 -16.16 16.11
C ILE A 405 16.23 -14.67 16.43
N LYS A 406 17.36 -14.03 16.59
CA LYS A 406 17.48 -12.58 16.70
C LYS A 406 17.69 -11.99 15.32
N VAL A 407 16.97 -10.92 15.00
CA VAL A 407 17.08 -10.20 13.74
C VAL A 407 17.42 -8.74 14.01
N GLY A 408 18.27 -8.17 13.18
CA GLY A 408 18.72 -6.79 13.34
C GLY A 408 19.48 -6.29 12.12
N ALA A 409 20.08 -5.12 12.24
CA ALA A 409 20.94 -4.55 11.22
C ALA A 409 22.36 -5.16 11.31
N ALA A 410 23.03 -5.29 10.17
CA ALA A 410 24.38 -5.84 10.11
C ALA A 410 25.39 -4.96 10.86
N ASN A 411 26.19 -5.56 11.72
CA ASN A 411 27.23 -4.87 12.48
C ASN A 411 28.51 -4.68 11.63
N LEU A 412 29.21 -3.56 11.82
CA LEU A 412 30.38 -3.21 11.04
C LEU A 412 31.55 -4.23 11.22
N GLU A 413 31.77 -4.74 12.43
CA GLU A 413 32.81 -5.72 12.70
C GLU A 413 32.52 -7.06 12.03
N GLN A 414 31.28 -7.52 12.14
CA GLN A 414 30.83 -8.74 11.49
C GLN A 414 30.89 -8.62 9.96
N LEU A 415 30.52 -7.47 9.39
CA LEU A 415 30.66 -7.19 7.96
C LEU A 415 32.14 -7.25 7.52
N LYS A 416 33.07 -6.64 8.28
CA LYS A 416 34.50 -6.67 7.97
C LYS A 416 35.05 -8.08 8.06
N SER A 417 34.67 -8.85 9.08
CA SER A 417 35.08 -10.25 9.24
C SER A 417 34.56 -11.11 8.08
N LEU A 418 33.30 -10.94 7.69
CA LEU A 418 32.69 -11.68 6.62
C LEU A 418 33.33 -11.37 5.26
N LEU A 419 33.60 -10.10 4.96
CA LEU A 419 34.23 -9.67 3.71
C LEU A 419 35.70 -10.13 3.60
N LYS A 420 36.38 -10.33 4.73
CA LYS A 420 37.73 -10.91 4.76
C LYS A 420 37.75 -12.40 4.48
N ASN A 421 36.78 -13.13 5.01
CA ASN A 421 36.79 -14.59 5.08
C ASN A 421 36.02 -15.26 3.93
N SER A 422 35.29 -14.49 3.12
CA SER A 422 34.51 -14.99 2.00
C SER A 422 35.21 -14.74 0.67
N ASN A 423 35.00 -15.65 -0.31
CA ASN A 423 35.35 -15.41 -1.72
C ASN A 423 34.53 -14.26 -2.36
N PHE A 424 33.89 -13.47 -1.53
CA PHE A 424 33.01 -12.37 -1.93
C PHE A 424 33.86 -11.08 -2.05
N ASN A 425 34.39 -10.85 -3.23
CA ASN A 425 35.22 -9.67 -3.50
C ASN A 425 34.36 -8.47 -3.92
N LEU A 426 34.01 -7.60 -2.98
CA LEU A 426 33.52 -6.26 -3.28
C LEU A 426 34.73 -5.35 -3.45
N GLU A 427 35.03 -4.95 -4.68
CA GLU A 427 36.16 -4.05 -4.97
C GLU A 427 36.12 -2.75 -4.15
N LYS A 428 34.93 -2.21 -3.89
CA LYS A 428 34.73 -1.00 -3.06
C LYS A 428 33.45 -1.12 -2.20
N PRO A 429 33.53 -1.73 -1.00
CA PRO A 429 32.38 -1.88 -0.13
C PRO A 429 31.86 -0.52 0.37
N HIS A 430 30.55 -0.26 0.21
CA HIS A 430 29.90 0.91 0.77
C HIS A 430 29.28 0.55 2.12
N PHE A 431 30.06 0.64 3.19
CA PHE A 431 29.65 0.24 4.54
C PHE A 431 28.34 0.84 5.04
N PRO A 432 28.01 2.12 4.79
CA PRO A 432 26.71 2.67 5.22
C PRO A 432 25.50 1.91 4.67
N SER A 433 25.53 1.41 3.43
CA SER A 433 24.46 0.59 2.88
C SER A 433 24.52 -0.85 3.40
N LEU A 434 25.70 -1.42 3.54
CA LEU A 434 25.88 -2.77 4.07
C LEU A 434 25.39 -2.91 5.51
N GLN A 435 25.63 -1.91 6.35
CA GLN A 435 25.13 -1.87 7.73
C GLN A 435 23.59 -1.76 7.84
N SER A 436 22.90 -1.50 6.75
CA SER A 436 21.45 -1.52 6.70
C SER A 436 20.86 -2.88 6.33
N LEU A 437 21.69 -3.85 5.95
CA LEU A 437 21.23 -5.19 5.59
C LEU A 437 20.70 -5.95 6.81
N LEU A 438 19.78 -6.87 6.54
CA LEU A 438 19.28 -7.80 7.55
C LEU A 438 20.41 -8.74 7.99
N MET A 439 20.58 -8.87 9.29
CA MET A 439 21.37 -9.90 9.93
C MET A 439 20.47 -10.77 10.79
N ILE A 440 20.66 -12.07 10.71
CA ILE A 440 20.03 -13.06 11.56
C ILE A 440 21.10 -13.66 12.45
N SER A 441 20.84 -13.85 13.73
CA SER A 441 21.81 -14.42 14.68
C SER A 441 21.14 -15.28 15.75
N ASN A 442 21.91 -16.21 16.29
CA ASN A 442 21.66 -16.97 17.50
C ASN A 442 23.00 -17.31 18.17
N ASP A 443 22.99 -18.19 19.19
CA ASP A 443 24.21 -18.60 19.93
C ASP A 443 25.24 -19.34 19.05
N LYS A 444 24.83 -19.87 17.88
CA LYS A 444 25.69 -20.61 16.95
C LYS A 444 26.42 -19.71 15.95
N GLY A 445 25.95 -18.48 15.77
CA GLY A 445 26.53 -17.50 14.85
C GLY A 445 25.54 -16.55 14.18
N TYR A 446 25.93 -15.97 13.05
CA TYR A 446 25.14 -15.02 12.31
C TYR A 446 25.18 -15.24 10.80
N ASP A 447 24.09 -14.86 10.13
CA ASP A 447 23.96 -14.81 8.67
C ASP A 447 23.55 -13.40 8.23
N ILE A 448 24.13 -12.93 7.10
CA ILE A 448 23.70 -11.73 6.38
C ILE A 448 23.19 -12.20 4.99
N PRO A 449 21.90 -12.46 4.83
CA PRO A 449 21.37 -13.20 3.69
C PRO A 449 21.70 -12.62 2.31
N GLU A 450 21.82 -11.30 2.19
CA GLU A 450 22.18 -10.65 0.93
C GLU A 450 23.67 -10.75 0.56
N LEU A 451 24.53 -11.17 1.47
CA LEU A 451 25.96 -11.28 1.24
C LEU A 451 26.47 -12.73 1.16
N ILE A 452 25.71 -13.70 1.70
CA ILE A 452 26.18 -15.08 1.84
C ILE A 452 25.31 -15.99 0.98
N SER A 453 25.92 -16.61 -0.04
CA SER A 453 25.25 -17.64 -0.86
C SER A 453 25.36 -19.07 -0.29
N GLN A 454 26.30 -19.36 0.62
CA GLN A 454 26.62 -20.73 1.01
C GLN A 454 26.76 -21.03 2.51
N ALA A 455 27.02 -20.06 3.38
CA ALA A 455 27.15 -20.31 4.83
C ALA A 455 25.77 -20.22 5.50
N ILE A 456 25.19 -21.38 5.83
CA ILE A 456 23.84 -21.45 6.40
C ILE A 456 23.93 -21.89 7.84
N ILE A 457 23.88 -20.93 8.77
CA ILE A 457 23.78 -21.21 10.20
C ILE A 457 22.33 -21.44 10.61
N HIS A 458 21.41 -20.68 10.02
CA HIS A 458 19.99 -20.74 10.34
C HIS A 458 19.21 -21.51 9.26
N LYS A 459 19.07 -22.82 9.46
CA LYS A 459 18.24 -23.69 8.60
C LYS A 459 16.74 -23.43 8.88
N ASN A 460 15.91 -23.63 7.86
CA ASN A 460 14.45 -23.47 7.93
C ASN A 460 13.96 -22.03 8.22
N VAL A 461 14.76 -21.01 7.91
CA VAL A 461 14.32 -19.62 7.95
C VAL A 461 14.05 -19.15 6.52
N ILE A 462 12.83 -18.71 6.25
CA ILE A 462 12.44 -18.15 4.96
C ILE A 462 12.54 -16.63 5.05
N ILE A 463 13.30 -16.02 4.15
CA ILE A 463 13.48 -14.57 4.08
C ILE A 463 13.05 -14.09 2.70
N LYS A 464 12.15 -13.12 2.70
CA LYS A 464 11.70 -12.43 1.49
C LYS A 464 11.92 -10.94 1.63
N ARG A 465 12.51 -10.32 0.60
CA ARG A 465 12.45 -8.88 0.47
C ARG A 465 11.05 -8.48 0.04
N ILE A 466 10.46 -7.50 0.71
CA ILE A 466 9.09 -7.05 0.42
C ILE A 466 9.08 -5.62 -0.10
N MET A 467 8.07 -5.31 -0.90
CA MET A 467 7.73 -3.96 -1.33
C MET A 467 6.54 -3.49 -0.51
N ALA A 468 6.80 -3.02 0.73
CA ALA A 468 5.76 -2.76 1.73
C ALA A 468 4.54 -1.96 1.22
N PRO A 469 4.67 -0.92 0.37
CA PRO A 469 3.52 -0.19 -0.15
C PRO A 469 2.58 -1.03 -1.04
N PHE A 470 3.05 -2.13 -1.58
CA PHE A 470 2.32 -3.01 -2.51
C PHE A 470 2.07 -4.41 -1.93
N ASP A 471 2.66 -4.74 -0.78
CA ASP A 471 2.61 -6.09 -0.23
C ASP A 471 1.23 -6.43 0.34
N TRP A 472 0.65 -5.53 1.13
CA TRP A 472 -0.65 -5.78 1.75
C TRP A 472 -1.81 -5.74 0.75
N LEU A 473 -1.88 -4.71 -0.10
CA LEU A 473 -2.88 -4.55 -1.15
C LEU A 473 -2.27 -3.85 -2.36
N SER A 474 -2.12 -4.58 -3.46
CA SER A 474 -1.65 -4.05 -4.74
C SER A 474 -2.83 -3.85 -5.68
N SER A 475 -3.07 -2.59 -6.07
CA SER A 475 -4.14 -2.23 -7.02
C SER A 475 -3.76 -2.64 -8.46
N ARG A 476 -4.73 -3.05 -9.25
CA ARG A 476 -4.52 -3.35 -10.67
C ARG A 476 -4.04 -2.14 -11.46
N GLU A 477 -4.45 -0.93 -11.06
CA GLU A 477 -4.00 0.31 -11.70
C GLU A 477 -2.49 0.52 -11.57
N ASP A 478 -1.84 -0.12 -10.59
CA ASP A 478 -0.39 -0.04 -10.36
C ASP A 478 0.36 -1.25 -10.91
N ALA A 479 -0.30 -2.19 -11.55
CA ALA A 479 0.31 -3.48 -11.94
C ALA A 479 1.56 -3.30 -12.82
N ALA A 480 1.53 -2.38 -13.80
CA ALA A 480 2.69 -2.10 -14.65
C ALA A 480 3.90 -1.66 -13.81
N LEU A 481 3.68 -0.75 -12.87
CA LEU A 481 4.71 -0.25 -11.96
C LEU A 481 5.28 -1.35 -11.07
N VAL A 482 4.41 -2.16 -10.46
CA VAL A 482 4.80 -3.26 -9.59
C VAL A 482 5.62 -4.29 -10.34
N ASN A 483 5.20 -4.69 -11.54
CA ASN A 483 5.88 -5.70 -12.35
C ASN A 483 7.32 -5.28 -12.73
N VAL A 484 7.53 -4.00 -13.02
CA VAL A 484 8.86 -3.48 -13.40
C VAL A 484 9.78 -3.33 -12.17
N VAL A 485 9.21 -2.99 -11.01
CA VAL A 485 9.98 -2.76 -9.79
C VAL A 485 10.31 -4.06 -9.03
N GLU A 486 9.43 -5.05 -9.11
CA GLU A 486 9.57 -6.33 -8.38
C GLU A 486 10.93 -7.03 -8.60
N PRO A 487 11.49 -7.11 -9.83
CA PRO A 487 12.77 -7.76 -10.05
C PRO A 487 13.93 -7.17 -9.25
N PHE A 488 13.89 -5.88 -8.91
CA PHE A 488 14.92 -5.23 -8.09
C PHE A 488 14.88 -5.67 -6.62
N PHE A 489 13.74 -6.20 -6.17
CA PHE A 489 13.49 -6.59 -4.78
C PHE A 489 13.12 -8.08 -4.64
N ASN A 490 13.30 -8.87 -5.69
CA ASN A 490 12.97 -10.29 -5.67
C ASN A 490 14.10 -11.09 -5.02
N LEU A 491 14.25 -10.93 -3.70
CA LEU A 491 15.11 -11.77 -2.88
C LEU A 491 14.22 -12.74 -2.10
N GLU A 492 14.24 -14.00 -2.49
CA GLU A 492 13.68 -15.10 -1.70
C GLU A 492 14.80 -16.06 -1.36
N VAL A 493 15.21 -16.08 -0.10
CA VAL A 493 16.20 -17.02 0.41
C VAL A 493 15.47 -18.03 1.29
N LYS A 494 15.39 -19.27 0.80
CA LYS A 494 14.93 -20.43 1.57
C LYS A 494 16.16 -21.09 2.16
N ARG A 495 16.20 -21.24 3.47
CA ARG A 495 17.35 -21.78 4.20
C ARG A 495 16.93 -22.88 5.14
#